data_1cb7ce447e691cb77635ca4211335a97
#
_entry.id   1cb7ce447e691cb77635ca4211335a97
#
_cell.length_a   1.000
_cell.length_b   1.000
_cell.length_c   1.000
_cell.angle_alpha   90.00
_cell.angle_beta   90.00
_cell.angle_gamma   90.00
#
_symmetry.space_group_name_H-M   'P 1'
#
loop_
_entity.id
_entity.type
_entity.pdbx_description
1 polymer ?
#
loop_
_entity_poly.entity_id
_entity_poly.type
_entity_poly.pdbx_seq_one_letter_code
_entity_poly.pdbx_strand_id
1 'polypeptide(L)'
;NLMTGTRSLNSPEMLKHENDIAYYLKQNPNNFIRYRVKPIYRGNELVARGVQMMAESLSSNGQPDHQVSFNVYIFNVETGVKINYSDGTSVVNNN
;
A
#
# COMPACT_ATOMS: atom_id res chain seq x y z
N ASN A 1 10.34 8.40 -18.71
CA ASN A 1 9.77 8.30 -18.70
C ASN A 1 8.97 8.44 -18.90
N LEU A 2 8.75 8.30 -18.86
CA LEU A 2 8.02 8.26 -18.95
C LEU A 2 7.12 8.31 -19.06
N MET A 3 6.74 8.60 -19.10
CA MET A 3 5.79 8.51 -18.99
C MET A 3 5.00 7.98 -18.86
N THR A 4 5.13 7.79 -18.48
CA THR A 4 4.39 6.56 -18.39
C THR A 4 3.52 6.46 -17.18
N GLY A 5 2.55 5.55 -17.22
CA GLY A 5 1.72 5.27 -16.10
C GLY A 5 2.11 3.97 -15.45
N THR A 6 1.91 3.85 -14.16
CA THR A 6 2.06 2.60 -13.46
C THR A 6 0.69 2.18 -12.91
N ARG A 7 0.44 0.89 -12.94
CA ARG A 7 -0.79 0.39 -12.37
C ARG A 7 -0.63 0.29 -10.87
N SER A 8 -1.68 0.60 -10.16
CA SER A 8 -1.69 0.50 -8.71
C SER A 8 -3.04 -0.02 -8.26
N LEU A 9 -3.06 -0.56 -7.07
CA LEU A 9 -4.30 -1.01 -6.44
C LEU A 9 -4.64 -0.03 -5.33
N ASN A 10 -5.89 0.39 -5.30
CA ASN A 10 -6.34 1.40 -4.36
C ASN A 10 -7.65 1.00 -3.73
N SER A 11 -7.80 1.37 -2.48
CA SER A 11 -9.09 1.34 -1.82
C SER A 11 -9.00 2.19 -0.56
N PRO A 12 -10.14 2.66 -0.04
CA PRO A 12 -10.13 3.39 1.23
C PRO A 12 -9.55 2.55 2.38
N GLU A 13 -9.80 1.25 2.36
CA GLU A 13 -9.27 0.39 3.41
C GLU A 13 -7.76 0.27 3.34
N MET A 14 -7.22 0.16 2.13
CA MET A 14 -5.77 0.14 1.97
C MET A 14 -5.16 1.44 2.49
N LEU A 15 -5.77 2.56 2.15
CA LEU A 15 -5.27 3.85 2.58
C LEU A 15 -5.30 3.98 4.09
N LYS A 16 -6.33 3.47 4.72
CA LYS A 16 -6.42 3.50 6.18
C LYS A 16 -5.24 2.78 6.82
N HIS A 17 -4.91 1.61 6.31
CA HIS A 17 -3.79 0.85 6.85
C HIS A 17 -2.45 1.50 6.54
N GLU A 18 -2.33 2.07 5.36
CA GLU A 18 -1.11 2.80 4.99
C GLU A 18 -0.91 4.01 5.89
N ASN A 19 -1.98 4.70 6.23
CA ASN A 19 -1.91 5.84 7.12
C ASN A 19 -1.48 5.42 8.53
N ASP A 20 -1.95 4.27 8.98
CA ASP A 20 -1.52 3.75 10.28
C ASP A 20 -0.03 3.48 10.30
N ILE A 21 0.50 2.93 9.23
CA ILE A 21 1.93 2.68 9.11
C ILE A 21 2.70 3.98 9.11
N ALA A 22 2.23 4.95 8.34
CA ALA A 22 2.89 6.25 8.25
C ALA A 22 2.90 6.95 9.62
N TYR A 23 1.79 6.88 10.31
CA TYR A 23 1.68 7.47 11.64
C TYR A 23 2.68 6.85 12.61
N TYR A 24 2.76 5.51 12.60
CA TYR A 24 3.69 4.80 13.48
C TYR A 24 5.14 5.24 13.20
N LEU A 25 5.52 5.30 11.94
CA LEU A 25 6.89 5.66 11.58
C LEU A 25 7.19 7.10 11.96
N LYS A 26 6.20 7.98 11.86
CA LYS A 26 6.37 9.37 12.26
C LYS A 26 6.58 9.49 13.76
N GLN A 27 5.87 8.69 14.54
CA GLN A 27 5.98 8.70 15.98
C GLN A 27 7.22 7.97 16.48
N ASN A 28 7.76 7.08 15.67
CA ASN A 28 8.88 6.22 16.07
C ASN A 28 9.93 6.21 14.97
N PRO A 29 10.65 7.32 14.77
CA PRO A 29 11.51 7.47 13.59
C PRO A 29 12.69 6.50 13.55
N ASN A 30 13.01 5.85 14.64
CA ASN A 30 14.11 4.88 14.67
C ASN A 30 13.62 3.44 14.53
N ASN A 31 12.32 3.25 14.38
CA ASN A 31 11.76 1.93 14.32
C ASN A 31 11.47 1.56 12.86
N PHE A 32 11.03 0.33 12.65
CA PHE A 32 10.84 -0.20 11.32
C PHE A 32 9.46 -0.81 11.19
N ILE A 33 9.01 -0.94 9.95
CA ILE A 33 7.81 -1.71 9.63
C ILE A 33 8.20 -2.76 8.60
N ARG A 34 7.86 -3.99 8.88
CA ARG A 34 7.90 -5.04 7.89
C ARG A 34 6.55 -5.03 7.19
N TYR A 35 6.52 -4.60 5.94
CA TYR A 35 5.28 -4.35 5.23
C TYR A 35 5.26 -5.13 3.92
N ARG A 36 4.15 -5.77 3.65
CA ARG A 36 4.01 -6.56 2.45
C ARG A 36 2.60 -6.46 1.91
N VAL A 37 2.47 -6.25 0.62
CA VAL A 37 1.20 -6.24 -0.08
C VAL A 37 1.27 -7.28 -1.18
N LYS A 38 0.31 -8.18 -1.18
CA LYS A 38 0.30 -9.28 -2.12
C LYS A 38 -1.02 -9.25 -2.88
N PRO A 39 -0.99 -9.14 -4.20
CA PRO A 39 -2.24 -9.13 -4.98
C PRO A 39 -2.88 -10.50 -4.98
N ILE A 40 -4.21 -10.52 -5.05
CA ILE A 40 -5.00 -11.74 -5.09
C ILE A 40 -5.72 -11.77 -6.42
N TYR A 41 -5.50 -12.82 -7.18
CA TYR A 41 -6.13 -13.01 -8.48
C TYR A 41 -7.16 -14.11 -8.41
N ARG A 42 -8.13 -14.04 -9.28
CA ARG A 42 -9.14 -15.07 -9.40
C ARG A 42 -8.90 -15.83 -10.71
N GLY A 43 -8.53 -17.10 -10.57
CA GLY A 43 -8.27 -17.92 -11.73
C GLY A 43 -7.15 -17.36 -12.58
N ASN A 44 -7.40 -17.21 -13.86
CA ASN A 44 -6.42 -16.72 -14.82
C ASN A 44 -6.54 -15.23 -15.10
N GLU A 45 -7.29 -14.52 -14.29
CA GLU A 45 -7.46 -13.09 -14.50
C GLU A 45 -6.15 -12.36 -14.34
N LEU A 46 -5.98 -11.31 -15.14
CA LEU A 46 -4.79 -10.48 -15.08
C LEU A 46 -4.95 -9.28 -14.16
N VAL A 47 -6.17 -9.04 -13.71
CA VAL A 47 -6.46 -7.92 -12.81
C VAL A 47 -6.73 -8.46 -11.43
N ALA A 48 -6.07 -7.89 -10.45
CA ALA A 48 -6.23 -8.35 -9.09
C ALA A 48 -7.63 -8.03 -8.57
N ARG A 49 -8.21 -8.97 -7.84
CA ARG A 49 -9.50 -8.80 -7.20
C ARG A 49 -9.38 -8.23 -5.81
N GLY A 50 -8.21 -8.36 -5.21
CA GLY A 50 -8.01 -7.88 -3.88
C GLY A 50 -6.54 -7.90 -3.53
N VAL A 51 -6.25 -7.61 -2.28
CA VAL A 51 -4.90 -7.66 -1.78
C VAL A 51 -4.89 -8.26 -0.38
N GLN A 52 -3.78 -8.87 -0.05
CA GLN A 52 -3.46 -9.21 1.32
C GLN A 52 -2.42 -8.21 1.79
N MET A 53 -2.74 -7.48 2.84
CA MET A 53 -1.81 -6.53 3.43
C MET A 53 -1.35 -7.06 4.78
N MET A 54 -0.04 -7.09 4.95
CA MET A 54 0.56 -7.53 6.19
C MET A 54 1.55 -6.48 6.64
N ALA A 55 1.51 -6.16 7.91
CA ALA A 55 2.48 -5.23 8.47
C ALA A 55 2.78 -5.63 9.90
N GLU A 56 4.03 -5.45 10.27
CA GLU A 56 4.48 -5.72 11.62
C GLU A 56 5.51 -4.69 12.00
N SER A 57 5.26 -3.97 13.08
CA SER A 57 6.19 -2.97 13.53
C SER A 57 7.30 -3.62 14.35
N LEU A 58 8.50 -3.05 14.21
CA LEU A 58 9.69 -3.53 14.87
C LEU A 58 10.37 -2.36 15.56
N SER A 59 10.85 -2.61 16.75
CA SER A 59 11.65 -1.61 17.43
C SER A 59 12.99 -1.41 16.73
N SER A 60 13.74 -0.42 17.18
CA SER A 60 15.01 -0.09 16.55
C SER A 60 16.01 -1.24 16.57
N ASN A 61 15.86 -2.17 17.49
CA ASN A 61 16.74 -3.35 17.56
C ASN A 61 16.18 -4.54 16.78
N GLY A 62 15.10 -4.35 16.03
CA GLY A 62 14.56 -5.39 15.18
C GLY A 62 13.56 -6.33 15.84
N GLN A 63 13.15 -6.04 17.06
CA GLN A 63 12.20 -6.89 17.76
C GLN A 63 10.78 -6.41 17.55
N PRO A 64 9.81 -7.32 17.39
CA PRO A 64 8.41 -6.91 17.26
C PRO A 64 7.96 -6.16 18.49
N ASP A 65 7.32 -5.02 18.29
CA ASP A 65 6.80 -4.24 19.40
C ASP A 65 5.27 -4.24 19.44
N HIS A 66 4.62 -4.88 18.46
CA HIS A 66 3.18 -5.09 18.41
C HIS A 66 2.36 -3.80 18.38
N GLN A 67 2.97 -2.68 18.02
CA GLN A 67 2.25 -1.43 17.87
C GLN A 67 1.43 -1.43 16.59
N VAL A 68 2.01 -1.91 15.51
CA VAL A 68 1.30 -2.15 14.26
C VAL A 68 1.49 -3.62 13.94
N SER A 69 0.39 -4.34 13.86
CA SER A 69 0.45 -5.75 13.55
C SER A 69 -0.87 -6.15 12.92
N PHE A 70 -0.87 -6.40 11.62
CA PHE A 70 -2.09 -6.83 10.97
C PHE A 70 -1.78 -7.70 9.76
N ASN A 71 -2.77 -8.50 9.41
CA ASN A 71 -2.75 -9.34 8.23
C ASN A 71 -4.19 -9.38 7.75
N VAL A 72 -4.49 -8.60 6.74
CA VAL A 72 -5.87 -8.40 6.32
C VAL A 72 -6.02 -8.68 4.84
N TYR A 73 -7.22 -9.09 4.45
CA TYR A 73 -7.58 -9.28 3.06
C TYR A 73 -8.58 -8.21 2.70
N ILE A 74 -8.32 -7.51 1.61
CA ILE A 74 -9.19 -6.44 1.15
C ILE A 74 -9.59 -6.76 -0.28
N PHE A 75 -10.91 -6.86 -0.54
CA PHE A 75 -11.40 -7.28 -1.84
C PHE A 75 -12.04 -6.18 -2.66
N ASN A 76 -12.22 -5.01 -2.09
CA ASN A 76 -12.83 -3.89 -2.80
C ASN A 76 -11.77 -2.94 -3.34
N VAL A 77 -10.76 -3.50 -3.98
CA VAL A 77 -9.70 -2.67 -4.54
C VAL A 77 -10.00 -2.39 -6.00
N GLU A 78 -9.51 -1.26 -6.47
CA GLU A 78 -9.64 -0.89 -7.87
C GLU A 78 -8.24 -0.73 -8.44
N THR A 79 -8.10 -1.13 -9.70
CA THR A 79 -6.87 -0.91 -10.42
C THR A 79 -6.92 0.48 -11.02
N GLY A 80 -5.94 1.28 -10.68
CA GLY A 80 -5.83 2.61 -11.22
C GLY A 80 -4.53 2.77 -11.99
N VAL A 81 -4.43 3.88 -12.69
CA VAL A 81 -3.23 4.23 -13.42
C VAL A 81 -2.77 5.58 -12.90
N LYS A 82 -1.56 5.62 -12.40
CA LYS A 82 -0.94 6.87 -12.00
C LYS A 82 -0.07 7.35 -13.13
N ILE A 83 -0.34 8.54 -13.59
CA ILE A 83 0.40 9.12 -14.68
C ILE A 83 1.17 10.29 -14.13
N ASN A 84 2.46 10.28 -14.37
CA ASN A 84 3.33 11.33 -13.87
C ASN A 84 3.63 12.30 -15.00
N TYR A 85 3.09 13.50 -14.87
CA TYR A 85 3.32 14.56 -15.85
C TYR A 85 4.33 15.52 -15.27
N SER A 86 5.43 15.67 -15.96
CA SER A 86 6.47 16.57 -15.50
C SER A 86 6.03 18.02 -15.49
N ASP A 87 5.05 18.35 -16.31
CA ASP A 87 4.55 19.73 -16.39
C ASP A 87 3.40 19.99 -15.42
N GLY A 88 3.00 18.97 -14.70
CA GLY A 88 1.96 19.14 -13.70
C GLY A 88 0.58 19.44 -14.23
N THR A 89 0.37 19.26 -15.51
CA THR A 89 -0.89 19.68 -16.09
C THR A 89 -2.05 18.81 -15.73
N SER A 90 -1.81 17.56 -15.44
CA SER A 90 -2.92 16.68 -15.26
C SER A 90 -2.49 15.48 -14.47
N VAL A 91 -3.30 15.12 -13.53
CA VAL A 91 -3.07 13.91 -12.78
C VAL A 91 -4.34 13.12 -12.80
N VAL A 92 -4.24 11.91 -13.23
CA VAL A 92 -5.38 11.02 -13.16
C VAL A 92 -5.42 10.42 -11.78
N ASN A 93 -6.51 10.69 -11.12
CA ASN A 93 -6.67 10.18 -9.79
C ASN A 93 -7.68 9.07 -9.81
N ASN A 94 -7.23 7.90 -9.58
CA ASN A 94 -8.06 6.73 -9.71
C ASN A 94 -8.34 6.06 -8.42
N ASN A 95 -8.40 6.84 -7.46
CA ASN A 95 -8.62 6.29 -6.26
C ASN A 95 -9.69 5.94 -5.70
#